data_d8c06eb750ac842139b0639b5729e9d0
#
_entry.id   d8c06eb750ac842139b0639b5729e9d0
#
_cell.length_a   1.000
_cell.length_b   1.000
_cell.length_c   1.000
_cell.angle_alpha   90.00
_cell.angle_beta   90.00
_cell.angle_gamma   90.00
#
_symmetry.space_group_name_H-M   'P 1'
#
loop_
_entity.id
_entity.type
_entity.pdbx_description
1 polymer ?
#
loop_
_entity_poly.entity_id
_entity_poly.type
_entity_poly.pdbx_seq_one_letter_code
_entity_poly.pdbx_strand_id
1 'polypeptide(L)'
;ISTLIVVGEREYEREKMLRTATHKAADLIDNLARYPTLPEALAPFGRVIATSARQGRQRGTCPPPRAAMREAAPYLLANRVALLFGPEDRGLNNEDLYPCHQLTTIPTADFSSLNLAQAVAVLAYELHTAVNEHTAGERAEFQPNLATVQELGAMYDHIEQMLQKIGFLRDEDSAYWMKNIRSFLGRVGLRAKEARVIRGFCRQCLWYDGKR
;
A
#
# COMPACT_ATOMS: atom_id res chain seq x y z
N ILE A 1 -4.55 -2.07 15.56
CA ILE A 1 -4.85 -2.90 14.37
C ILE A 1 -6.30 -3.32 14.49
N SER A 2 -7.11 -3.04 13.48
CA SER A 2 -8.55 -3.30 13.49
C SER A 2 -8.96 -4.49 12.62
N THR A 3 -8.14 -4.87 11.65
CA THR A 3 -8.48 -5.92 10.68
C THR A 3 -7.23 -6.69 10.28
N LEU A 4 -7.36 -8.01 10.19
CA LEU A 4 -6.37 -8.89 9.60
C LEU A 4 -6.87 -9.30 8.21
N ILE A 5 -6.01 -9.20 7.21
CA ILE A 5 -6.33 -9.54 5.82
C ILE A 5 -5.34 -10.59 5.33
N VAL A 6 -5.86 -11.62 4.69
CA VAL A 6 -5.07 -12.66 4.03
C VAL A 6 -5.37 -12.65 2.55
N VAL A 7 -4.33 -12.70 1.74
CA VAL A 7 -4.43 -12.75 0.27
C VAL A 7 -4.00 -14.12 -0.22
N GLY A 8 -4.80 -14.72 -1.09
CA GLY A 8 -4.59 -16.04 -1.66
C GLY A 8 -5.54 -17.10 -1.11
N GLU A 9 -5.38 -18.31 -1.62
CA GLU A 9 -6.30 -19.43 -1.39
C GLU A 9 -5.99 -20.25 -0.13
N ARG A 10 -4.92 -19.92 0.61
CA ARG A 10 -4.51 -20.70 1.79
C ARG A 10 -5.58 -20.66 2.86
N GLU A 11 -6.06 -21.83 3.26
CA GLU A 11 -6.97 -21.99 4.39
C GLU A 11 -6.22 -21.99 5.71
N TYR A 12 -6.82 -21.36 6.70
CA TYR A 12 -6.31 -21.31 8.07
C TYR A 12 -7.37 -21.89 9.01
N GLU A 13 -6.95 -22.85 9.80
CA GLU A 13 -7.83 -23.49 10.80
C GLU A 13 -7.99 -22.55 12.00
N ARG A 14 -9.22 -22.06 12.21
CA ARG A 14 -9.57 -21.15 13.30
C ARG A 14 -9.07 -21.65 14.66
N GLU A 15 -9.26 -22.94 14.95
CA GLU A 15 -8.86 -23.53 16.23
C GLU A 15 -7.34 -23.45 16.44
N LYS A 16 -6.53 -23.68 15.40
CA LYS A 16 -5.08 -23.56 15.48
C LYS A 16 -4.66 -22.12 15.73
N MET A 17 -5.32 -21.15 15.10
CA MET A 17 -5.05 -19.74 15.31
C MET A 17 -5.38 -19.31 16.75
N LEU A 18 -6.49 -19.75 17.29
CA LEU A 18 -6.92 -19.44 18.66
C LEU A 18 -6.01 -20.02 19.74
N ARG A 19 -5.32 -21.13 19.48
CA ARG A 19 -4.36 -21.72 20.44
C ARG A 19 -3.18 -20.81 20.74
N THR A 20 -2.81 -19.95 19.80
CA THR A 20 -1.68 -19.00 19.93
C THR A 20 -2.13 -17.59 20.19
N ALA A 21 -3.43 -17.33 20.16
CA ALA A 21 -4.02 -16.01 20.35
C ALA A 21 -4.47 -15.79 21.80
N THR A 22 -4.33 -14.58 22.29
CA THR A 22 -4.99 -14.16 23.54
C THR A 22 -6.49 -13.98 23.31
N HIS A 23 -7.30 -14.05 24.38
CA HIS A 23 -8.75 -13.87 24.27
C HIS A 23 -9.19 -12.60 23.52
N LYS A 24 -8.45 -11.51 23.66
CA LYS A 24 -8.71 -10.23 22.95
C LYS A 24 -8.39 -10.28 21.45
N ALA A 25 -7.66 -11.27 20.99
CA ALA A 25 -7.34 -11.44 19.57
C ALA A 25 -8.35 -12.34 18.83
N ALA A 26 -9.29 -12.96 19.53
CA ALA A 26 -10.33 -13.80 18.92
C ALA A 26 -11.16 -13.02 17.89
N ASP A 27 -11.54 -11.78 18.22
CA ASP A 27 -12.31 -10.92 17.31
C ASP A 27 -11.57 -10.63 15.99
N LEU A 28 -10.23 -10.50 16.02
CA LEU A 28 -9.42 -10.30 14.81
C LEU A 28 -9.41 -11.58 13.95
N ILE A 29 -9.41 -12.75 14.57
CA ILE A 29 -9.45 -14.03 13.88
C ILE A 29 -10.85 -14.26 13.28
N ASP A 30 -11.90 -13.97 14.03
CA ASP A 30 -13.29 -14.14 13.59
C ASP A 30 -13.67 -13.17 12.47
N ASN A 31 -13.08 -11.99 12.44
CA ASN A 31 -13.24 -10.96 11.40
C ASN A 31 -12.12 -10.97 10.35
N LEU A 32 -11.39 -12.08 10.23
CA LEU A 32 -10.35 -12.22 9.20
C LEU A 32 -10.95 -12.09 7.81
N ALA A 33 -10.52 -11.07 7.07
CA ALA A 33 -10.93 -10.86 5.69
C ALA A 33 -10.02 -11.64 4.73
N ARG A 34 -10.60 -12.23 3.69
CA ARG A 34 -9.86 -12.97 2.66
C ARG A 34 -10.13 -12.39 1.30
N TYR A 35 -9.08 -12.26 0.49
CA TYR A 35 -9.18 -11.80 -0.88
C TYR A 35 -8.36 -12.71 -1.80
N PRO A 36 -8.85 -13.01 -2.99
CA PRO A 36 -8.11 -13.84 -3.95
C PRO A 36 -6.86 -13.12 -4.46
N THR A 37 -6.92 -11.79 -4.60
CA THR A 37 -5.82 -10.99 -5.16
C THR A 37 -5.42 -9.82 -4.26
N LEU A 38 -4.16 -9.41 -4.37
CA LEU A 38 -3.62 -8.27 -3.64
C LEU A 38 -4.28 -6.93 -4.04
N PRO A 39 -4.54 -6.63 -5.33
CA PRO A 39 -5.27 -5.42 -5.72
C PRO A 39 -6.66 -5.30 -5.07
N GLU A 40 -7.41 -6.40 -5.00
CA GLU A 40 -8.73 -6.40 -4.34
C GLU A 40 -8.62 -6.13 -2.84
N ALA A 41 -7.66 -6.78 -2.18
CA ALA A 41 -7.41 -6.59 -0.75
C ALA A 41 -7.02 -5.14 -0.42
N LEU A 42 -6.21 -4.52 -1.27
CA LEU A 42 -5.70 -3.17 -1.06
C LEU A 42 -6.61 -2.06 -1.59
N ALA A 43 -7.63 -2.39 -2.39
CA ALA A 43 -8.53 -1.44 -3.05
C ALA A 43 -9.01 -0.29 -2.16
N PRO A 44 -9.47 -0.50 -0.90
CA PRO A 44 -10.03 0.55 -0.06
C PRO A 44 -8.99 1.36 0.74
N PHE A 45 -7.70 1.09 0.59
CA PHE A 45 -6.66 1.74 1.38
C PHE A 45 -6.11 2.96 0.65
N GLY A 46 -5.99 4.09 1.37
CA GLY A 46 -5.36 5.32 0.88
C GLY A 46 -3.84 5.34 1.06
N ARG A 47 -3.31 4.51 1.94
CA ARG A 47 -1.86 4.35 2.13
C ARG A 47 -1.50 2.90 2.40
N VAL A 48 -0.47 2.42 1.72
CA VAL A 48 0.07 1.06 1.87
C VAL A 48 1.55 1.16 2.17
N ILE A 49 1.97 0.54 3.26
CA ILE A 49 3.37 0.46 3.70
C ILE A 49 3.78 -1.00 3.64
N ALA A 50 4.76 -1.31 2.81
CA ALA A 50 5.23 -2.67 2.64
C ALA A 50 6.56 -2.91 3.36
N THR A 51 6.76 -4.12 3.86
CA THR A 51 8.02 -4.56 4.44
C THR A 51 8.91 -5.21 3.40
N SER A 52 10.20 -4.93 3.45
CA SER A 52 11.18 -5.59 2.59
C SER A 52 12.49 -5.80 3.33
N ALA A 53 13.01 -7.02 3.30
CA ALA A 53 14.38 -7.30 3.73
C ALA A 53 15.40 -6.99 2.63
N ARG A 54 14.95 -6.90 1.36
CA ARG A 54 15.82 -6.63 0.22
C ARG A 54 16.07 -5.13 0.09
N GLN A 55 17.34 -4.75 0.15
CA GLN A 55 17.81 -3.40 -0.18
C GLN A 55 18.30 -3.39 -1.64
N GLY A 56 18.07 -2.31 -2.38
CA GLY A 56 18.59 -2.19 -3.75
C GLY A 56 18.15 -0.91 -4.46
N ARG A 57 18.88 -0.52 -5.52
CA ARG A 57 18.67 0.71 -6.29
C ARG A 57 17.24 0.88 -6.82
N GLN A 58 16.51 -0.20 -7.06
CA GLN A 58 15.15 -0.15 -7.59
C GLN A 58 14.08 0.13 -6.52
N ARG A 59 14.40 0.01 -5.22
CA ARG A 59 13.44 0.13 -4.13
C ARG A 59 13.49 1.47 -3.38
N GLY A 60 14.43 2.34 -3.75
CA GLY A 60 14.58 3.66 -3.12
C GLY A 60 15.04 3.58 -1.66
N THR A 61 14.80 4.65 -0.92
CA THR A 61 15.12 4.73 0.50
C THR A 61 14.08 3.98 1.31
N CYS A 62 14.50 2.98 2.06
CA CYS A 62 13.63 2.23 2.98
C CYS A 62 13.95 2.68 4.41
N PRO A 63 13.17 3.61 4.98
CA PRO A 63 13.37 4.06 6.34
C PRO A 63 13.12 2.91 7.34
N PRO A 64 13.73 2.95 8.53
CA PRO A 64 13.44 1.98 9.59
C PRO A 64 11.99 2.12 10.06
N PRO A 65 11.40 1.09 10.70
CA PRO A 65 10.00 1.05 11.10
C PRO A 65 9.53 2.28 11.87
N ARG A 66 10.32 2.75 12.83
CA ARG A 66 9.99 3.93 13.63
C ARG A 66 9.77 5.18 12.78
N ALA A 67 10.66 5.43 11.84
CA ALA A 67 10.52 6.59 10.94
C ALA A 67 9.32 6.43 9.99
N ALA A 68 9.15 5.23 9.42
CA ALA A 68 8.02 4.93 8.53
C ALA A 68 6.67 5.06 9.24
N MET A 69 6.55 4.59 10.48
CA MET A 69 5.30 4.64 11.24
C MET A 69 4.98 6.05 11.75
N ARG A 70 6.00 6.85 12.11
CA ARG A 70 5.80 8.28 12.43
C ARG A 70 5.28 9.08 11.25
N GLU A 71 5.78 8.80 10.05
CA GLU A 71 5.28 9.41 8.81
C GLU A 71 3.84 8.95 8.49
N ALA A 72 3.49 7.72 8.84
CA ALA A 72 2.18 7.13 8.56
C ALA A 72 1.09 7.55 9.55
N ALA A 73 1.44 7.78 10.81
CA ALA A 73 0.50 8.01 11.91
C ALA A 73 -0.53 9.12 11.62
N PRO A 74 -0.15 10.30 11.07
CA PRO A 74 -1.10 11.36 10.75
C PRO A 74 -2.19 10.93 9.77
N TYR A 75 -1.88 10.07 8.81
CA TYR A 75 -2.85 9.63 7.79
C TYR A 75 -3.96 8.74 8.35
N LEU A 76 -3.74 8.08 9.49
CA LEU A 76 -4.74 7.21 10.13
C LEU A 76 -5.99 7.96 10.61
N LEU A 77 -5.90 9.28 10.79
CA LEU A 77 -7.05 10.10 11.22
C LEU A 77 -8.15 10.18 10.15
N ALA A 78 -7.79 10.14 8.87
CA ALA A 78 -8.72 10.33 7.75
C ALA A 78 -8.66 9.22 6.70
N ASN A 79 -7.71 8.29 6.80
CA ASN A 79 -7.48 7.29 5.77
C ASN A 79 -7.33 5.89 6.36
N ARG A 80 -7.68 4.88 5.56
CA ARG A 80 -7.32 3.50 5.85
C ARG A 80 -5.87 3.26 5.43
N VAL A 81 -5.05 2.78 6.37
CA VAL A 81 -3.64 2.46 6.16
C VAL A 81 -3.45 0.95 6.26
N ALA A 82 -2.73 0.37 5.31
CA ALA A 82 -2.36 -1.05 5.33
C ALA A 82 -0.87 -1.23 5.59
N LEU A 83 -0.53 -2.20 6.43
CA LEU A 83 0.81 -2.76 6.55
C LEU A 83 0.84 -4.05 5.74
N LEU A 84 1.70 -4.11 4.73
CA LEU A 84 1.81 -5.25 3.82
C LEU A 84 3.06 -6.07 4.11
N PHE A 85 2.85 -7.36 4.29
CA PHE A 85 3.90 -8.34 4.54
C PHE A 85 3.85 -9.41 3.44
N GLY A 86 5.02 -9.85 3.00
CA GLY A 86 5.13 -10.96 2.07
C GLY A 86 5.21 -12.32 2.77
N PRO A 87 5.09 -13.41 2.02
CA PRO A 87 5.29 -14.75 2.55
C PRO A 87 6.75 -14.94 3.02
N GLU A 88 6.94 -15.84 3.98
CA GLU A 88 8.23 -16.05 4.67
C GLU A 88 9.34 -16.55 3.75
N ASP A 89 8.99 -17.35 2.74
CA ASP A 89 9.91 -18.01 1.82
C ASP A 89 10.54 -17.07 0.80
N ARG A 90 9.78 -16.11 0.26
CA ARG A 90 10.19 -15.26 -0.87
C ARG A 90 10.03 -13.76 -0.64
N GLY A 91 9.25 -13.37 0.39
CA GLY A 91 8.88 -11.97 0.61
C GLY A 91 7.99 -11.41 -0.52
N LEU A 92 7.85 -10.09 -0.58
CA LEU A 92 7.10 -9.39 -1.64
C LEU A 92 7.93 -9.35 -2.93
N ASN A 93 7.27 -9.63 -4.07
CA ASN A 93 7.83 -9.44 -5.39
C ASN A 93 7.69 -7.97 -5.85
N ASN A 94 8.21 -7.64 -7.04
CA ASN A 94 8.17 -6.26 -7.51
C ASN A 94 6.75 -5.81 -7.89
N GLU A 95 5.89 -6.72 -8.32
CA GLU A 95 4.50 -6.43 -8.67
C GLU A 95 3.66 -6.15 -7.43
N ASP A 96 3.92 -6.87 -6.33
CA ASP A 96 3.29 -6.62 -5.03
C ASP A 96 3.60 -5.21 -4.50
N LEU A 97 4.70 -4.62 -4.95
CA LEU A 97 5.13 -3.28 -4.52
C LEU A 97 4.53 -2.14 -5.34
N TYR A 98 3.90 -2.40 -6.48
CA TYR A 98 3.29 -1.33 -7.30
C TYR A 98 2.22 -0.52 -6.57
N PRO A 99 1.32 -1.09 -5.77
CA PRO A 99 0.33 -0.34 -5.01
C PRO A 99 0.89 0.28 -3.72
N CYS A 100 2.17 0.07 -3.40
CA CYS A 100 2.76 0.52 -2.15
C CYS A 100 3.24 1.96 -2.24
N HIS A 101 2.89 2.76 -1.26
CA HIS A 101 3.29 4.16 -1.16
C HIS A 101 4.64 4.33 -0.47
N GLN A 102 5.00 3.37 0.38
CA GLN A 102 6.23 3.41 1.17
C GLN A 102 6.74 1.99 1.43
N LEU A 103 8.06 1.86 1.43
CA LEU A 103 8.73 0.67 1.91
C LEU A 103 9.38 0.94 3.25
N THR A 104 9.45 -0.08 4.09
CA THR A 104 10.22 -0.06 5.33
C THR A 104 11.04 -1.33 5.46
N THR A 105 12.22 -1.20 6.07
CA THR A 105 13.11 -2.33 6.33
C THR A 105 13.40 -2.38 7.82
N ILE A 106 13.17 -3.53 8.44
CA ILE A 106 13.58 -3.77 9.83
C ILE A 106 15.07 -4.08 9.80
N PRO A 107 15.92 -3.24 10.43
CA PRO A 107 17.35 -3.50 10.50
C PRO A 107 17.60 -4.79 11.28
N THR A 108 18.38 -5.69 10.70
CA THR A 108 18.85 -6.93 11.33
C THR A 108 20.37 -6.98 11.24
N ALA A 109 21.04 -7.73 12.13
CA ALA A 109 22.47 -7.92 12.05
C ALA A 109 22.82 -8.83 10.86
N ASP A 110 23.31 -10.04 11.11
CA ASP A 110 23.80 -10.95 10.07
C ASP A 110 22.69 -11.72 9.34
N PHE A 111 21.46 -11.69 9.85
CA PHE A 111 20.32 -12.40 9.24
C PHE A 111 19.48 -11.44 8.39
N SER A 112 19.29 -11.78 7.13
CA SER A 112 18.59 -10.94 6.16
C SER A 112 17.05 -10.94 6.30
N SER A 113 16.46 -11.87 7.08
CA SER A 113 15.02 -11.97 7.23
C SER A 113 14.61 -12.27 8.67
N LEU A 114 13.52 -11.63 9.11
CA LEU A 114 12.83 -11.96 10.35
C LEU A 114 11.69 -12.95 10.08
N ASN A 115 11.34 -13.73 11.10
CA ASN A 115 10.08 -14.44 11.11
C ASN A 115 8.91 -13.45 10.91
N LEU A 116 7.90 -13.85 10.15
CA LEU A 116 6.77 -12.99 9.79
C LEU A 116 6.05 -12.44 11.03
N ALA A 117 5.79 -13.26 12.03
CA ALA A 117 5.11 -12.80 13.25
C ALA A 117 5.95 -11.76 14.02
N GLN A 118 7.27 -11.91 14.03
CA GLN A 118 8.17 -10.92 14.63
C GLN A 118 8.14 -9.59 13.86
N ALA A 119 8.17 -9.64 12.54
CA ALA A 119 8.05 -8.44 11.71
C ALA A 119 6.72 -7.72 11.93
N VAL A 120 5.61 -8.46 12.00
CA VAL A 120 4.28 -7.91 12.33
C VAL A 120 4.28 -7.26 13.71
N ALA A 121 4.85 -7.91 14.72
CA ALA A 121 4.92 -7.37 16.08
C ALA A 121 5.71 -6.07 16.15
N VAL A 122 6.87 -6.00 15.48
CA VAL A 122 7.70 -4.79 15.44
C VAL A 122 6.95 -3.62 14.79
N LEU A 123 6.37 -3.83 13.61
CA LEU A 123 5.65 -2.75 12.92
C LEU A 123 4.38 -2.33 13.67
N ALA A 124 3.67 -3.28 14.26
CA ALA A 124 2.47 -2.98 15.06
C ALA A 124 2.81 -2.16 16.31
N TYR A 125 3.91 -2.47 16.98
CA TYR A 125 4.40 -1.73 18.12
C TYR A 125 4.82 -0.30 17.74
N GLU A 126 5.61 -0.15 16.69
CA GLU A 126 6.07 1.16 16.22
C GLU A 126 4.89 2.03 15.74
N LEU A 127 3.90 1.43 15.07
CA LEU A 127 2.70 2.14 14.66
C LEU A 127 1.88 2.61 15.88
N HIS A 128 1.69 1.74 16.87
CA HIS A 128 0.96 2.08 18.08
C HIS A 128 1.66 3.23 18.83
N THR A 129 2.98 3.16 18.95
CA THR A 129 3.79 4.21 19.59
C THR A 129 3.67 5.53 18.84
N ALA A 130 3.81 5.50 17.51
CA ALA A 130 3.71 6.69 16.67
C ALA A 130 2.33 7.35 16.73
N VAL A 131 1.25 6.57 16.78
CA VAL A 131 -0.12 7.09 16.94
C VAL A 131 -0.29 7.77 18.30
N ASN A 132 0.20 7.15 19.38
CA ASN A 132 0.11 7.75 20.71
C ASN A 132 0.93 9.03 20.83
N GLU A 133 2.15 9.06 20.25
CA GLU A 133 2.98 10.27 20.19
C GLU A 133 2.27 11.39 19.42
N HIS A 134 1.65 11.07 18.29
CA HIS A 134 0.93 12.05 17.45
C HIS A 134 -0.31 12.59 18.14
N THR A 135 -1.10 11.76 18.80
CA THR A 135 -2.32 12.18 19.51
C THR A 135 -2.04 12.98 20.78
N ALA A 136 -0.88 12.79 21.41
CA ALA A 136 -0.49 13.50 22.62
C ALA A 136 0.09 14.90 22.36
N GLY A 137 0.60 15.19 21.17
CA GLY A 137 1.42 16.37 20.88
C GLY A 137 0.81 17.45 19.99
N GLU A 138 -0.26 17.20 19.25
CA GLU A 138 -0.71 18.14 18.21
C GLU A 138 -2.23 18.34 18.19
N ARG A 139 -2.63 19.60 17.97
CA ARG A 139 -3.96 19.91 17.43
C ARG A 139 -4.08 19.18 16.12
N ALA A 140 -5.16 18.41 15.94
CA ALA A 140 -5.45 17.66 14.72
C ALA A 140 -5.35 18.59 13.50
N GLU A 141 -4.19 18.64 12.86
CA GLU A 141 -4.07 19.27 11.56
C GLU A 141 -4.95 18.52 10.56
N PHE A 142 -5.61 19.30 9.70
CA PHE A 142 -6.46 18.74 8.65
C PHE A 142 -5.67 17.76 7.80
N GLN A 143 -6.00 16.47 7.89
CA GLN A 143 -5.42 15.44 7.05
C GLN A 143 -6.27 15.25 5.80
N PRO A 144 -5.67 15.32 4.61
CA PRO A 144 -6.40 15.14 3.37
C PRO A 144 -6.84 13.69 3.17
N ASN A 145 -8.02 13.51 2.59
CA ASN A 145 -8.44 12.20 2.08
C ASN A 145 -7.58 11.85 0.85
N LEU A 146 -6.69 10.88 1.03
CA LEU A 146 -5.88 10.35 -0.05
C LEU A 146 -6.75 9.56 -1.05
N ALA A 147 -6.33 9.52 -2.30
CA ALA A 147 -6.90 8.59 -3.28
C ALA A 147 -6.60 7.15 -2.84
N THR A 148 -7.62 6.30 -2.87
CA THR A 148 -7.47 4.88 -2.58
C THR A 148 -6.67 4.18 -3.69
N VAL A 149 -6.13 3.00 -3.40
CA VAL A 149 -5.45 2.15 -4.40
C VAL A 149 -6.35 1.92 -5.61
N GLN A 150 -7.65 1.71 -5.39
CA GLN A 150 -8.63 1.56 -6.46
C GLN A 150 -8.78 2.83 -7.31
N GLU A 151 -8.87 4.02 -6.68
CA GLU A 151 -8.99 5.28 -7.40
C GLU A 151 -7.73 5.62 -8.19
N LEU A 152 -6.56 5.34 -7.63
CA LEU A 152 -5.27 5.48 -8.32
C LEU A 152 -5.15 4.49 -9.48
N GLY A 153 -5.53 3.23 -9.29
CA GLY A 153 -5.56 2.23 -10.36
C GLY A 153 -6.39 2.71 -11.55
N ALA A 154 -7.64 3.11 -11.30
CA ALA A 154 -8.51 3.64 -12.34
C ALA A 154 -7.98 4.94 -13.00
N MET A 155 -7.20 5.73 -12.30
CA MET A 155 -6.52 6.90 -12.87
C MET A 155 -5.38 6.47 -13.80
N TYR A 156 -4.56 5.50 -13.39
CA TYR A 156 -3.47 4.99 -14.22
C TYR A 156 -3.98 4.33 -15.50
N ASP A 157 -5.08 3.58 -15.41
CA ASP A 157 -5.69 2.95 -16.59
C ASP A 157 -6.16 4.00 -17.62
N HIS A 158 -6.76 5.11 -17.17
CA HIS A 158 -7.12 6.21 -18.06
C HIS A 158 -5.91 6.95 -18.62
N ILE A 159 -4.83 7.13 -17.84
CA ILE A 159 -3.58 7.71 -18.33
C ILE A 159 -2.99 6.83 -19.44
N GLU A 160 -2.92 5.52 -19.22
CA GLU A 160 -2.38 4.58 -20.19
C GLU A 160 -3.17 4.59 -21.50
N GLN A 161 -4.49 4.46 -21.42
CA GLN A 161 -5.38 4.53 -22.58
C GLN A 161 -5.22 5.84 -23.36
N MET A 162 -5.17 6.98 -22.67
CA MET A 162 -4.98 8.29 -23.30
C MET A 162 -3.61 8.37 -23.99
N LEU A 163 -2.53 7.96 -23.32
CA LEU A 163 -1.18 8.02 -23.87
C LEU A 163 -0.98 7.08 -25.05
N GLN A 164 -1.61 5.90 -25.05
CA GLN A 164 -1.66 5.00 -26.21
C GLN A 164 -2.41 5.65 -27.37
N LYS A 165 -3.57 6.24 -27.08
CA LYS A 165 -4.45 6.84 -28.09
C LYS A 165 -3.80 8.02 -28.82
N ILE A 166 -3.03 8.87 -28.13
CA ILE A 166 -2.28 9.98 -28.72
C ILE A 166 -0.93 9.55 -29.34
N GLY A 167 -0.61 8.25 -29.32
CA GLY A 167 0.63 7.71 -29.90
C GLY A 167 1.90 7.98 -29.09
N PHE A 168 1.78 8.41 -27.84
CA PHE A 168 2.92 8.61 -26.95
C PHE A 168 3.46 7.27 -26.42
N LEU A 169 2.58 6.34 -26.06
CA LEU A 169 2.94 4.98 -25.67
C LEU A 169 2.77 4.05 -26.86
N ARG A 170 3.81 3.26 -27.15
CA ARG A 170 3.74 2.10 -28.03
C ARG A 170 3.56 0.85 -27.18
N ASP A 171 2.92 -0.17 -27.71
CA ASP A 171 2.65 -1.41 -26.97
C ASP A 171 3.93 -2.03 -26.38
N GLU A 172 5.05 -1.94 -27.13
CA GLU A 172 6.35 -2.49 -26.72
C GLU A 172 6.94 -1.81 -25.47
N ASP A 173 6.68 -0.52 -25.27
CA ASP A 173 7.28 0.31 -24.22
C ASP A 173 6.28 0.69 -23.09
N SER A 174 5.00 0.34 -23.24
CA SER A 174 3.93 0.78 -22.34
C SER A 174 4.23 0.43 -20.88
N ALA A 175 4.62 -0.80 -20.60
CA ALA A 175 4.93 -1.26 -19.26
C ALA A 175 6.06 -0.46 -18.58
N TYR A 176 7.11 -0.12 -19.33
CA TYR A 176 8.23 0.67 -18.83
C TYR A 176 7.80 2.10 -18.46
N TRP A 177 7.08 2.77 -19.36
CA TRP A 177 6.62 4.14 -19.13
C TRP A 177 5.58 4.21 -18.02
N MET A 178 4.63 3.29 -17.99
CA MET A 178 3.63 3.24 -16.93
C MET A 178 4.23 2.98 -15.56
N LYS A 179 5.28 2.16 -15.46
CA LYS A 179 6.05 1.99 -14.23
C LYS A 179 6.65 3.31 -13.74
N ASN A 180 7.23 4.11 -14.63
CA ASN A 180 7.81 5.40 -14.28
C ASN A 180 6.74 6.42 -13.87
N ILE A 181 5.62 6.47 -14.58
CA ILE A 181 4.47 7.34 -14.25
C ILE A 181 3.90 6.98 -12.88
N ARG A 182 3.68 5.69 -12.60
CA ARG A 182 3.22 5.22 -11.28
C ARG A 182 4.21 5.59 -10.17
N SER A 183 5.51 5.40 -10.41
CA SER A 183 6.55 5.76 -9.45
C SER A 183 6.62 7.27 -9.18
N PHE A 184 6.42 8.10 -10.20
CA PHE A 184 6.39 9.54 -10.07
C PHE A 184 5.16 10.03 -9.29
N LEU A 185 3.96 9.64 -9.73
CA LEU A 185 2.70 10.07 -9.11
C LEU A 185 2.50 9.47 -7.71
N GLY A 186 3.00 8.26 -7.47
CA GLY A 186 2.91 7.61 -6.16
C GLY A 186 3.67 8.36 -5.06
N ARG A 187 4.72 9.12 -5.41
CA ARG A 187 5.47 9.94 -4.44
C ARG A 187 4.75 11.22 -4.03
N VAL A 188 3.79 11.67 -4.82
CA VAL A 188 3.08 12.94 -4.57
C VAL A 188 2.00 12.78 -3.50
N GLY A 189 1.48 11.58 -3.27
CA GLY A 189 0.40 11.34 -2.30
C GLY A 189 -0.91 12.03 -2.73
N LEU A 190 -1.38 11.71 -3.94
CA LEU A 190 -2.56 12.33 -4.54
C LEU A 190 -3.81 12.16 -3.67
N ARG A 191 -4.58 13.24 -3.56
CA ARG A 191 -5.91 13.22 -2.95
C ARG A 191 -6.94 12.65 -3.91
N ALA A 192 -8.03 12.11 -3.39
CA ALA A 192 -9.12 11.58 -4.21
C ALA A 192 -9.67 12.58 -5.23
N LYS A 193 -9.70 13.89 -4.89
CA LYS A 193 -10.12 14.96 -5.80
C LYS A 193 -9.13 15.15 -6.95
N GLU A 194 -7.84 15.09 -6.68
CA GLU A 194 -6.77 15.27 -7.68
C GLU A 194 -6.75 14.11 -8.67
N ALA A 195 -6.86 12.86 -8.17
CA ALA A 195 -6.99 11.69 -9.03
C ALA A 195 -8.21 11.80 -9.97
N ARG A 196 -9.35 12.30 -9.46
CA ARG A 196 -10.55 12.54 -10.29
C ARG A 196 -10.34 13.63 -11.34
N VAL A 197 -9.60 14.70 -11.04
CA VAL A 197 -9.27 15.75 -12.01
C VAL A 197 -8.41 15.17 -13.14
N ILE A 198 -7.35 14.43 -12.82
CA ILE A 198 -6.50 13.77 -13.83
C ILE A 198 -7.33 12.83 -14.71
N ARG A 199 -8.19 11.99 -14.12
CA ARG A 199 -9.10 11.13 -14.87
C ARG A 199 -10.02 11.93 -15.80
N GLY A 200 -10.50 13.09 -15.35
CA GLY A 200 -11.31 13.99 -16.14
C GLY A 200 -10.59 14.47 -17.40
N PHE A 201 -9.33 14.89 -17.28
CA PHE A 201 -8.49 15.28 -18.42
C PHE A 201 -8.31 14.13 -19.41
N CYS A 202 -7.90 12.96 -18.92
CA CYS A 202 -7.70 11.80 -19.78
C CYS A 202 -8.97 11.45 -20.56
N ARG A 203 -10.13 11.43 -19.90
CA ARG A 203 -11.41 11.17 -20.55
C ARG A 203 -11.77 12.20 -21.61
N GLN A 204 -11.49 13.49 -21.33
CA GLN A 204 -11.75 14.57 -22.31
C GLN A 204 -10.86 14.44 -23.55
N CYS A 205 -9.59 14.06 -23.37
CA CYS A 205 -8.68 13.80 -24.48
C CYS A 205 -9.17 12.62 -25.34
N LEU A 206 -9.55 11.53 -24.70
CA LEU A 206 -10.10 10.34 -25.41
C LEU A 206 -11.37 10.66 -26.19
N TRP A 207 -12.27 11.46 -25.62
CA TRP A 207 -13.49 11.88 -26.28
C TRP A 207 -13.25 12.81 -27.49
N TYR A 208 -12.30 13.75 -27.36
CA TYR A 208 -11.98 14.69 -28.43
C TYR A 208 -11.44 14.00 -29.67
N ASP A 209 -10.58 13.01 -29.49
CA ASP A 209 -10.02 12.25 -30.61
C ASP A 209 -11.07 11.36 -31.31
N GLY A 210 -12.06 10.86 -30.60
CA GLY A 210 -13.18 10.10 -31.19
C GLY A 210 -14.15 10.91 -32.06
N LYS A 211 -13.98 12.24 -32.13
CA LYS A 211 -14.73 13.14 -33.02
C LYS A 211 -14.00 13.53 -34.32
N ARG A 212 -12.76 13.10 -34.51
CA ARG A 212 -12.01 13.20 -35.74
C ARG A 212 -12.10 11.93 -36.56
#